data_2a2ff5ca02529e99ffb919b8f1692e24
#
_entry.id   2a2ff5ca02529e99ffb919b8f1692e24
#
_cell.length_a   1.000
_cell.length_b   1.000
_cell.length_c   1.000
_cell.angle_alpha   90.00
_cell.angle_beta   90.00
_cell.angle_gamma   90.00
#
_symmetry.space_group_name_H-M   'P 1'
#
loop_
_entity.id
_entity.type
_entity.pdbx_description
1 polymer ?
#
loop_
_entity_poly.entity_id
_entity_poly.type
_entity_poly.pdbx_seq_one_letter_code
_entity_poly.pdbx_strand_id
1 'polypeptide(L)'
;MELSDKINAVIKMQKFIIANIEQKITLDDLSRVAGYSKYHSTRIFKELADRTPFEYIRAIRLTIAAQALRDSDGKVVDIALDNGFD
;
A
#
# COMPACT_ATOMS: atom_id res chain seq x y z
N MET A 1 11.68 1.24 21.49
CA MET A 1 11.39 0.47 20.25
C MET A 1 12.63 0.47 19.37
N GLU A 2 13.11 -0.70 19.05
CA GLU A 2 14.32 -0.82 18.28
C GLU A 2 14.07 -0.64 16.78
N LEU A 3 15.10 -0.22 16.06
CA LEU A 3 15.00 -0.02 14.62
C LEU A 3 14.62 -1.31 13.88
N SER A 4 15.17 -2.46 14.30
CA SER A 4 14.86 -3.74 13.68
C SER A 4 13.37 -4.09 13.83
N ASP A 5 12.75 -3.75 14.94
CA ASP A 5 11.33 -3.98 15.17
C ASP A 5 10.48 -3.11 14.24
N LYS A 6 10.90 -1.86 14.06
CA LYS A 6 10.22 -0.93 13.15
C LYS A 6 10.32 -1.41 11.69
N ILE A 7 11.50 -1.84 11.30
CA ILE A 7 11.72 -2.37 9.95
C ILE A 7 10.84 -3.59 9.70
N ASN A 8 10.79 -4.51 10.65
CA ASN A 8 9.95 -5.69 10.53
C ASN A 8 8.47 -5.33 10.41
N ALA A 9 8.02 -4.34 11.19
CA ALA A 9 6.64 -3.88 11.13
C ALA A 9 6.30 -3.32 9.75
N VAL A 10 7.19 -2.51 9.19
CA VAL A 10 6.98 -1.93 7.86
C VAL A 10 6.96 -3.03 6.79
N ILE A 11 7.88 -3.98 6.87
CA ILE A 11 7.92 -5.10 5.92
C ILE A 11 6.61 -5.90 5.98
N LYS A 12 6.11 -6.17 7.17
CA LYS A 12 4.84 -6.89 7.33
C LYS A 12 3.68 -6.12 6.70
N MET A 13 3.63 -4.81 6.92
CA MET A 13 2.60 -3.97 6.32
C MET A 13 2.70 -3.95 4.81
N GLN A 14 3.91 -3.84 4.26
CA GLN A 14 4.12 -3.85 2.81
C GLN A 14 3.69 -5.17 2.19
N LYS A 15 4.03 -6.28 2.81
CA LYS A 15 3.63 -7.60 2.31
C LYS A 15 2.11 -7.76 2.33
N PHE A 16 1.47 -7.31 3.40
CA PHE A 16 0.02 -7.35 3.50
C PHE A 16 -0.63 -6.50 2.40
N ILE A 17 -0.12 -5.30 2.19
CA ILE A 17 -0.63 -4.39 1.17
C ILE A 17 -0.55 -5.04 -0.22
N ILE A 18 0.58 -5.60 -0.55
CA ILE A 18 0.77 -6.22 -1.87
C ILE A 18 -0.16 -7.41 -2.04
N ALA A 19 -0.29 -8.24 -1.01
CA ALA A 19 -1.14 -9.43 -1.06
C ALA A 19 -2.63 -9.08 -1.19
N ASN A 20 -3.03 -7.88 -0.74
CA ASN A 20 -4.42 -7.45 -0.72
C ASN A 20 -4.69 -6.21 -1.55
N ILE A 21 -3.85 -5.96 -2.56
CA ILE A 21 -3.89 -4.69 -3.29
C ILE A 21 -5.19 -4.45 -4.05
N GLU A 22 -5.90 -5.49 -4.42
CA GLU A 22 -7.17 -5.39 -5.12
C GLU A 22 -8.36 -5.28 -4.18
N GLN A 23 -8.11 -5.35 -2.88
CA GLN A 23 -9.17 -5.31 -1.88
C GLN A 23 -9.10 -4.02 -1.08
N LYS A 24 -10.14 -3.76 -0.31
CA LYS A 24 -10.13 -2.61 0.59
C LYS A 24 -9.16 -2.88 1.73
N ILE A 25 -8.21 -1.98 1.92
CA ILE A 25 -7.23 -2.05 3.00
C ILE A 25 -7.51 -0.93 3.97
N THR A 26 -7.69 -1.27 5.25
CA THR A 26 -7.98 -0.28 6.28
C THR A 26 -6.76 -0.09 7.18
N LEU A 27 -6.74 1.04 7.88
CA LEU A 27 -5.69 1.31 8.87
C LEU A 27 -5.75 0.29 10.01
N ASP A 28 -6.94 -0.18 10.33
CA ASP A 28 -7.13 -1.21 11.33
C ASP A 28 -6.42 -2.52 10.92
N ASP A 29 -6.54 -2.89 9.66
CA ASP A 29 -5.84 -4.06 9.11
C ASP A 29 -4.33 -3.89 9.27
N LEU A 30 -3.81 -2.72 8.93
CA LEU A 30 -2.38 -2.46 8.98
C LEU A 30 -1.86 -2.46 10.41
N SER A 31 -2.62 -1.88 11.34
CA SER A 31 -2.21 -1.88 12.75
C SER A 31 -2.16 -3.29 13.32
N ARG A 32 -3.10 -4.14 12.93
CA ARG A 32 -3.12 -5.54 13.36
C ARG A 32 -1.91 -6.29 12.86
N VAL A 33 -1.57 -6.09 11.60
CA VAL A 33 -0.41 -6.74 10.97
C VAL A 33 0.89 -6.26 11.59
N ALA A 34 0.99 -4.96 11.83
CA ALA A 34 2.19 -4.34 12.38
C ALA A 34 2.40 -4.67 13.87
N GLY A 35 1.30 -4.91 14.59
CA GLY A 35 1.37 -5.13 16.03
C GLY A 35 1.47 -3.86 16.85
N TYR A 36 1.07 -2.72 16.28
CA TYR A 36 1.10 -1.42 16.93
C TYR A 36 -0.23 -0.71 16.75
N SER A 37 -0.44 0.40 17.45
CA SER A 37 -1.63 1.20 17.28
C SER A 37 -1.70 1.77 15.85
N LYS A 38 -2.88 2.23 15.46
CA LYS A 38 -3.07 2.88 14.16
C LYS A 38 -2.12 4.06 13.98
N TYR A 39 -2.01 4.88 15.01
CA TYR A 39 -1.14 6.05 14.97
C TYR A 39 0.32 5.66 14.82
N HIS A 40 0.80 4.72 15.65
CA HIS A 40 2.18 4.28 15.60
C HIS A 40 2.50 3.56 14.28
N SER A 41 1.58 2.76 13.79
CA SER A 41 1.77 2.05 12.52
C SER A 41 1.96 3.02 11.37
N THR A 42 1.13 4.05 11.30
CA THR A 42 1.24 5.08 10.27
C THR A 42 2.56 5.83 10.39
N ARG A 43 2.92 6.19 11.60
CA ARG A 43 4.14 6.96 11.86
C ARG A 43 5.39 6.17 11.50
N ILE A 44 5.45 4.92 11.92
CA ILE A 44 6.59 4.04 11.64
C ILE A 44 6.73 3.83 10.13
N PHE A 45 5.61 3.58 9.46
CA PHE A 45 5.63 3.38 8.01
C PHE A 45 6.17 4.61 7.30
N LYS A 46 5.65 5.79 7.65
CA LYS A 46 6.10 7.04 7.01
C LYS A 46 7.57 7.32 7.31
N GLU A 47 8.01 7.05 8.52
CA GLU A 47 9.40 7.28 8.93
C GLU A 47 10.37 6.46 8.09
N LEU A 48 10.05 5.20 7.83
CA LEU A 48 10.97 4.29 7.14
C LEU A 48 10.74 4.20 5.63
N ALA A 49 9.51 4.37 5.19
CA ALA A 49 9.17 4.27 3.76
C ALA A 49 9.03 5.65 3.08
N ASP A 50 9.15 6.72 3.83
CA ASP A 50 9.09 8.10 3.35
C ASP A 50 7.75 8.47 2.70
N ARG A 51 6.69 7.74 3.04
CA ARG A 51 5.32 8.03 2.62
C ARG A 51 4.35 7.29 3.53
N THR A 52 3.11 7.76 3.59
CA THR A 52 2.10 7.08 4.40
C THR A 52 1.72 5.75 3.76
N PRO A 53 1.13 4.82 4.53
CA PRO A 53 0.65 3.56 3.96
C PRO A 53 -0.31 3.75 2.80
N PHE A 54 -1.21 4.74 2.88
CA PHE A 54 -2.20 4.95 1.82
C PHE A 54 -1.58 5.60 0.59
N GLU A 55 -0.56 6.43 0.75
CA GLU A 55 0.23 6.92 -0.39
C GLU A 55 0.95 5.76 -1.09
N TYR A 56 1.47 4.83 -0.30
CA TYR A 56 2.14 3.64 -0.82
C TYR A 56 1.15 2.75 -1.60
N ILE A 57 -0.03 2.52 -1.03
CA ILE A 57 -1.09 1.75 -1.71
C ILE A 57 -1.46 2.40 -3.03
N ARG A 58 -1.67 3.72 -3.02
CA ARG A 58 -2.01 4.45 -4.23
C ARG A 58 -0.91 4.33 -5.30
N ALA A 59 0.34 4.42 -4.91
CA ALA A 59 1.45 4.31 -5.84
C ALA A 59 1.50 2.93 -6.50
N ILE A 60 1.26 1.87 -5.72
CA ILE A 60 1.22 0.51 -6.26
C ILE A 60 0.05 0.36 -7.24
N ARG A 61 -1.13 0.84 -6.88
CA ARG A 61 -2.30 0.77 -7.75
C ARG A 61 -2.09 1.53 -9.05
N LEU A 62 -1.44 2.68 -8.99
CA LEU A 62 -1.09 3.44 -10.17
C LEU A 62 -0.12 2.68 -11.08
N THR A 63 0.86 2.01 -10.48
CA THR A 63 1.83 1.21 -11.22
C THR A 63 1.14 0.05 -11.95
N ILE A 64 0.23 -0.63 -11.26
CA ILE A 64 -0.55 -1.73 -11.86
C ILE A 64 -1.40 -1.20 -13.00
N ALA A 65 -2.07 -0.07 -12.83
CA ALA A 65 -2.88 0.54 -13.86
C ALA A 65 -2.05 0.92 -15.07
N ALA A 66 -0.86 1.48 -14.86
CA ALA A 66 0.04 1.86 -15.94
C ALA A 66 0.53 0.66 -16.73
N GLN A 67 0.81 -0.45 -16.05
CA GLN A 67 1.21 -1.68 -16.71
C GLN A 67 0.07 -2.28 -17.52
N ALA A 68 -1.14 -2.27 -16.98
CA ALA A 68 -2.31 -2.76 -17.68
C ALA A 68 -2.57 -1.94 -18.93
N LEU A 69 -2.33 -0.62 -18.86
CA LEU A 69 -2.43 0.27 -20.01
C LEU A 69 -1.48 -0.12 -21.13
N ARG A 70 -0.23 -0.37 -20.80
CA ARG A 70 0.77 -0.78 -21.78
C ARG A 70 0.41 -2.09 -22.44
N ASP A 71 -0.15 -3.01 -21.67
CA ASP A 71 -0.45 -4.36 -22.14
C ASP A 71 -1.75 -4.43 -22.96
N SER A 72 -2.59 -3.41 -22.90
CA SER A 72 -3.93 -3.43 -23.49
C SER A 72 -4.14 -2.47 -24.65
N ASP A 73 -3.10 -1.93 -25.24
CA ASP A 73 -3.17 -1.01 -26.37
C ASP A 73 -3.96 0.28 -26.11
N GLY A 74 -3.93 0.75 -24.88
CA GLY A 74 -4.32 2.12 -24.60
C GLY A 74 -5.77 2.41 -24.27
N LYS A 75 -6.51 1.48 -23.74
CA LYS A 75 -7.84 1.77 -23.22
C LYS A 75 -7.72 2.36 -21.82
N VAL A 76 -7.27 3.59 -21.79
CA VAL A 76 -6.80 4.26 -20.58
C VAL A 76 -7.87 4.38 -19.51
N VAL A 77 -9.05 4.86 -19.90
CA VAL A 77 -10.10 5.19 -18.94
C VAL A 77 -10.65 3.94 -18.27
N ASP A 78 -10.95 2.92 -19.06
CA ASP A 78 -11.52 1.68 -18.55
C ASP A 78 -10.59 0.98 -17.59
N ILE A 79 -9.29 0.93 -17.93
CA ILE A 79 -8.30 0.26 -17.11
C ILE A 79 -8.11 1.00 -15.79
N ALA A 80 -8.06 2.32 -15.81
CA ALA A 80 -7.89 3.11 -14.61
C ALA A 80 -9.05 2.90 -13.64
N LEU A 81 -10.28 2.84 -14.16
CA LEU A 81 -11.46 2.61 -13.33
C LEU A 81 -11.47 1.20 -12.75
N ASP A 82 -11.13 0.21 -13.57
CA ASP A 82 -11.11 -1.19 -13.13
C ASP A 82 -10.10 -1.45 -12.04
N ASN A 83 -9.03 -0.66 -11.97
CA ASN A 83 -8.01 -0.80 -10.95
C ASN A 83 -8.26 0.09 -9.73
N GLY A 84 -9.45 0.67 -9.63
CA GLY A 84 -9.83 1.45 -8.46
C GLY A 84 -9.08 2.78 -8.35
N PHE A 85 -8.64 3.30 -9.45
CA PHE A 85 -7.96 4.57 -9.50
C PHE A 85 -8.99 5.67 -9.71
N ASP A 86 -9.27 6.42 -8.66
CA ASP A 86 -10.27 7.48 -8.72
C ASP A 86 -9.77 8.79 -8.11
#